data_199ebafd9e111b958271632ffdda4d2b
#
_entry.id   199ebafd9e111b958271632ffdda4d2b
#
_cell.length_a   1.000
_cell.length_b   1.000
_cell.length_c   1.000
_cell.angle_alpha   90.00
_cell.angle_beta   90.00
_cell.angle_gamma   90.00
#
_symmetry.space_group_name_H-M   'P 1'
#
loop_
_entity.id
_entity.type
_entity.pdbx_description
1 polymer ?
#
loop_
_entity_poly.entity_id
_entity_poly.type
_entity_poly.pdbx_seq_one_letter_code
_entity_poly.pdbx_strand_id
1 'polypeptide(L)'
;MSKVSIWWQASRPFSFTVSILPPILGSIIAKMESPGLKIDWLLFALALIGCVIAHAGANMIGDYFDFKKRVDREGTFGSSGVLISNLIEPKKVFMGSMVAYVIASSIGIYIAASIPNGMYLILIIIIGAVLGLFYAAEPFSFKYHALGDLAVFISFGPAMTLGAYFVQAHHFSWTPVLYAIPAAFLVDAVLHSNNLRDIKNDSVVNIKTVAILIGEQNSKRMYYGLIISAYISVILLITANGLPTVSLITLLSLPLALKLIRIVKHKNKVPDQQFIMIDAATAQLHSVFSVLFVVSLLVQHYFMS
;
A
#
# COMPACT_ATOMS: atom_id res chain seq x y z
N MET A 1 -11.12 -25.43 8.13
CA MET A 1 -11.40 -23.97 8.03
C MET A 1 -12.74 -23.76 7.34
N SER A 2 -13.51 -22.73 7.72
CA SER A 2 -14.73 -22.36 7.00
C SER A 2 -14.40 -21.74 5.62
N LYS A 3 -15.34 -21.80 4.65
CA LYS A 3 -15.14 -21.15 3.34
C LYS A 3 -14.85 -19.65 3.49
N VAL A 4 -15.52 -18.96 4.42
CA VAL A 4 -15.29 -17.53 4.69
C VAL A 4 -13.87 -17.29 5.18
N SER A 5 -13.35 -18.11 6.10
CA SER A 5 -11.97 -17.98 6.61
C SER A 5 -10.93 -18.17 5.50
N ILE A 6 -11.18 -19.09 4.55
CA ILE A 6 -10.25 -19.33 3.43
C ILE A 6 -10.22 -18.12 2.47
N TRP A 7 -11.39 -17.54 2.13
CA TRP A 7 -11.44 -16.32 1.30
C TRP A 7 -10.85 -15.09 2.01
N TRP A 8 -11.06 -14.99 3.32
CA TRP A 8 -10.39 -13.96 4.14
C TRP A 8 -8.88 -14.09 4.09
N GLN A 9 -8.35 -15.32 4.21
CA GLN A 9 -6.91 -15.58 4.05
C GLN A 9 -6.43 -15.22 2.64
N ALA A 10 -7.16 -15.59 1.58
CA ALA A 10 -6.83 -15.26 0.20
C ALA A 10 -6.72 -13.75 -0.05
N SER A 11 -7.51 -12.95 0.65
CA SER A 11 -7.48 -11.48 0.53
C SER A 11 -6.27 -10.82 1.22
N ARG A 12 -5.48 -11.55 2.04
CA ARG A 12 -4.29 -11.06 2.77
C ARG A 12 -4.58 -9.85 3.66
N PRO A 13 -5.50 -9.95 4.62
CA PRO A 13 -6.02 -8.80 5.38
C PRO A 13 -4.97 -8.05 6.21
N PHE A 14 -3.83 -8.66 6.55
CA PHE A 14 -2.74 -8.00 7.25
C PHE A 14 -2.16 -6.81 6.46
N SER A 15 -2.30 -6.83 5.12
CA SER A 15 -1.81 -5.76 4.24
C SER A 15 -2.81 -4.61 4.08
N PHE A 16 -4.07 -4.74 4.53
CA PHE A 16 -5.10 -3.71 4.30
C PHE A 16 -4.80 -2.37 4.96
N THR A 17 -3.89 -2.33 5.93
CA THR A 17 -3.42 -1.08 6.54
C THR A 17 -2.93 -0.07 5.50
N VAL A 18 -2.32 -0.55 4.40
CA VAL A 18 -1.80 0.33 3.34
C VAL A 18 -2.91 0.91 2.45
N SER A 19 -4.10 0.31 2.38
CA SER A 19 -5.26 0.82 1.63
C SER A 19 -6.32 1.52 2.47
N ILE A 20 -6.27 1.37 3.79
CA ILE A 20 -7.15 2.07 4.73
C ILE A 20 -6.69 3.51 4.97
N LEU A 21 -5.37 3.72 5.06
CA LEU A 21 -4.81 5.03 5.38
C LEU A 21 -5.09 6.11 4.32
N PRO A 22 -4.90 5.88 3.01
CA PRO A 22 -5.05 6.92 2.00
C PRO A 22 -6.44 7.57 1.99
N PRO A 23 -7.59 6.83 2.08
CA PRO A 23 -8.90 7.44 2.19
C PRO A 23 -9.08 8.33 3.42
N ILE A 24 -8.53 7.92 4.56
CA ILE A 24 -8.55 8.72 5.79
C ILE A 24 -7.74 9.99 5.59
N LEU A 25 -6.52 9.87 5.11
CA LEU A 25 -5.60 10.98 4.90
C LEU A 25 -6.18 12.00 3.90
N GLY A 26 -6.66 11.54 2.74
CA GLY A 26 -7.25 12.41 1.72
C GLY A 26 -8.45 13.21 2.25
N SER A 27 -9.33 12.56 3.02
CA SER A 27 -10.50 13.22 3.61
C SER A 27 -10.13 14.26 4.69
N ILE A 28 -9.12 13.97 5.52
CA ILE A 28 -8.61 14.92 6.51
C ILE A 28 -8.00 16.13 5.82
N ILE A 29 -7.21 15.95 4.78
CA ILE A 29 -6.60 17.04 4.04
C ILE A 29 -7.68 17.92 3.40
N ALA A 30 -8.72 17.33 2.80
CA ALA A 30 -9.85 18.08 2.23
C ALA A 30 -10.53 18.96 3.30
N LYS A 31 -10.71 18.43 4.51
CA LYS A 31 -11.26 19.17 5.64
C LYS A 31 -10.32 20.28 6.12
N MET A 32 -9.00 20.06 6.10
CA MET A 32 -8.00 21.05 6.51
C MET A 32 -7.91 22.22 5.51
N GLU A 33 -7.91 21.93 4.20
CA GLU A 33 -7.88 22.97 3.17
C GLU A 33 -9.18 23.78 3.10
N SER A 34 -10.30 23.18 3.49
CA SER A 34 -11.61 23.82 3.48
C SER A 34 -12.30 23.62 4.83
N PRO A 35 -12.05 24.47 5.85
CA PRO A 35 -12.58 24.30 7.21
C PRO A 35 -14.12 24.21 7.28
N GLY A 36 -14.82 24.89 6.35
CA GLY A 36 -16.28 24.82 6.21
C GLY A 36 -16.83 23.54 5.58
N LEU A 37 -15.96 22.71 4.97
CA LEU A 37 -16.36 21.47 4.31
C LEU A 37 -17.02 20.52 5.31
N LYS A 38 -18.19 20.01 4.97
CA LYS A 38 -18.83 18.89 5.68
C LYS A 38 -18.42 17.60 4.98
N ILE A 39 -17.75 16.70 5.71
CA ILE A 39 -17.39 15.38 5.19
C ILE A 39 -18.65 14.61 4.81
N ASP A 40 -18.73 14.13 3.58
CA ASP A 40 -19.72 13.15 3.17
C ASP A 40 -19.28 11.76 3.66
N TRP A 41 -19.86 11.35 4.78
CA TRP A 41 -19.50 10.08 5.43
C TRP A 41 -19.89 8.85 4.62
N LEU A 42 -20.93 8.95 3.77
CA LEU A 42 -21.29 7.85 2.89
C LEU A 42 -20.22 7.67 1.80
N LEU A 43 -19.86 8.76 1.11
CA LEU A 43 -18.83 8.71 0.08
C LEU A 43 -17.46 8.34 0.67
N PHE A 44 -17.14 8.81 1.89
CA PHE A 44 -15.95 8.38 2.62
C PHE A 44 -15.93 6.86 2.85
N ALA A 45 -17.02 6.30 3.40
CA ALA A 45 -17.12 4.87 3.67
C ALA A 45 -17.03 4.05 2.39
N LEU A 46 -17.71 4.49 1.32
CA LEU A 46 -17.63 3.84 0.01
C LEU A 46 -16.23 3.89 -0.58
N ALA A 47 -15.53 5.03 -0.50
CA ALA A 47 -14.15 5.14 -0.98
C ALA A 47 -13.20 4.21 -0.20
N LEU A 48 -13.33 4.16 1.13
CA LEU A 48 -12.54 3.26 1.98
C LEU A 48 -12.80 1.80 1.64
N ILE A 49 -14.07 1.39 1.56
CA ILE A 49 -14.47 0.02 1.21
C ILE A 49 -13.98 -0.33 -0.21
N GLY A 50 -14.15 0.57 -1.18
CA GLY A 50 -13.68 0.39 -2.56
C GLY A 50 -12.17 0.17 -2.63
N CYS A 51 -11.38 0.97 -1.91
CA CYS A 51 -9.92 0.81 -1.84
C CYS A 51 -9.51 -0.54 -1.23
N VAL A 52 -10.16 -0.98 -0.14
CA VAL A 52 -9.87 -2.28 0.50
C VAL A 52 -10.26 -3.44 -0.42
N ILE A 53 -11.41 -3.37 -1.09
CA ILE A 53 -11.85 -4.42 -2.03
C ILE A 53 -10.92 -4.48 -3.24
N ALA A 54 -10.51 -3.33 -3.81
CA ALA A 54 -9.54 -3.29 -4.91
C ALA A 54 -8.20 -3.92 -4.49
N HIS A 55 -7.73 -3.62 -3.27
CA HIS A 55 -6.51 -4.22 -2.71
C HIS A 55 -6.65 -5.74 -2.52
N ALA A 56 -7.77 -6.22 -2.01
CA ALA A 56 -8.06 -7.65 -1.92
C ALA A 56 -8.02 -8.32 -3.30
N GLY A 57 -8.58 -7.66 -4.33
CA GLY A 57 -8.49 -8.08 -5.73
C GLY A 57 -7.04 -8.17 -6.22
N ALA A 58 -6.23 -7.15 -5.93
CA ALA A 58 -4.80 -7.12 -6.28
C ALA A 58 -4.00 -8.23 -5.61
N ASN A 59 -4.27 -8.53 -4.33
CA ASN A 59 -3.63 -9.64 -3.63
C ASN A 59 -3.99 -11.00 -4.25
N MET A 60 -5.29 -11.23 -4.52
CA MET A 60 -5.75 -12.49 -5.11
C MET A 60 -5.22 -12.70 -6.53
N ILE A 61 -5.18 -11.64 -7.38
CA ILE A 61 -4.64 -11.78 -8.74
C ILE A 61 -3.11 -11.95 -8.71
N GLY A 62 -2.45 -11.32 -7.76
CA GLY A 62 -1.03 -11.52 -7.47
C GLY A 62 -0.73 -12.99 -7.17
N ASP A 63 -1.42 -13.56 -6.17
CA ASP A 63 -1.26 -14.97 -5.78
C ASP A 63 -1.57 -15.92 -6.94
N TYR A 64 -2.59 -15.62 -7.78
CA TYR A 64 -2.91 -16.45 -8.96
C TYR A 64 -1.75 -16.49 -9.97
N PHE A 65 -1.18 -15.32 -10.35
CA PHE A 65 -0.09 -15.28 -11.32
C PHE A 65 1.22 -15.78 -10.73
N ASP A 66 1.50 -15.52 -9.45
CA ASP A 66 2.68 -16.06 -8.74
C ASP A 66 2.62 -17.59 -8.69
N PHE A 67 1.47 -18.17 -8.41
CA PHE A 67 1.27 -19.63 -8.45
C PHE A 67 1.45 -20.18 -9.88
N LYS A 68 0.83 -19.53 -10.88
CA LYS A 68 0.93 -19.96 -12.29
C LYS A 68 2.36 -19.91 -12.81
N LYS A 69 3.14 -18.91 -12.39
CA LYS A 69 4.56 -18.73 -12.77
C LYS A 69 5.52 -19.49 -11.85
N ARG A 70 5.02 -20.26 -10.89
CA ARG A 70 5.78 -21.01 -9.89
C ARG A 70 6.69 -20.13 -9.02
N VAL A 71 6.34 -18.86 -8.86
CA VAL A 71 6.92 -17.96 -7.86
C VAL A 71 6.53 -18.48 -6.49
N ASP A 72 5.22 -18.68 -6.28
CA ASP A 72 4.67 -19.31 -5.10
C ASP A 72 4.67 -20.83 -5.25
N ARG A 73 5.40 -21.49 -4.35
CA ARG A 73 5.55 -22.95 -4.24
C ARG A 73 5.83 -23.35 -2.79
N GLU A 74 5.86 -24.64 -2.50
CA GLU A 74 6.23 -25.13 -1.17
C GLU A 74 7.59 -24.57 -0.74
N GLY A 75 7.65 -24.04 0.49
CA GLY A 75 8.86 -23.45 1.05
C GLY A 75 9.11 -21.98 0.67
N THR A 76 8.23 -21.33 -0.12
CA THR A 76 8.29 -19.87 -0.35
C THR A 76 7.38 -19.13 0.61
N PHE A 77 7.61 -17.82 0.75
CA PHE A 77 6.86 -16.92 1.61
C PHE A 77 6.21 -15.81 0.78
N GLY A 78 5.34 -15.02 1.39
CA GLY A 78 4.79 -13.81 0.77
C GLY A 78 3.45 -13.98 0.07
N SER A 79 2.94 -15.20 -0.12
CA SER A 79 1.56 -15.45 -0.59
C SER A 79 0.58 -15.68 0.55
N SER A 80 -0.71 -15.73 0.22
CA SER A 80 -1.75 -16.16 1.16
C SER A 80 -1.65 -17.65 1.52
N GLY A 81 -0.95 -18.44 0.72
CA GLY A 81 -0.80 -19.89 0.87
C GLY A 81 -2.01 -20.71 0.43
N VAL A 82 -3.15 -20.10 0.10
CA VAL A 82 -4.39 -20.86 -0.22
C VAL A 82 -4.27 -21.70 -1.48
N LEU A 83 -3.46 -21.29 -2.46
CA LEU A 83 -3.22 -22.04 -3.69
C LEU A 83 -2.21 -23.16 -3.47
N ILE A 84 -1.12 -22.88 -2.74
CA ILE A 84 -0.08 -23.87 -2.40
C ILE A 84 -0.68 -25.00 -1.58
N SER A 85 -1.56 -24.67 -0.62
CA SER A 85 -2.25 -25.65 0.24
C SER A 85 -3.49 -26.28 -0.40
N ASN A 86 -3.78 -26.01 -1.68
CA ASN A 86 -4.94 -26.50 -2.43
C ASN A 86 -6.30 -26.24 -1.72
N LEU A 87 -6.41 -25.15 -0.96
CA LEU A 87 -7.65 -24.78 -0.25
C LEU A 87 -8.70 -24.17 -1.20
N ILE A 88 -8.27 -23.51 -2.27
CA ILE A 88 -9.12 -22.96 -3.34
C ILE A 88 -8.48 -23.28 -4.69
N GLU A 89 -9.30 -23.63 -5.68
CA GLU A 89 -8.82 -23.82 -7.05
C GLU A 89 -8.32 -22.49 -7.66
N PRO A 90 -7.23 -22.50 -8.45
CA PRO A 90 -6.66 -21.25 -9.02
C PRO A 90 -7.68 -20.45 -9.83
N LYS A 91 -8.54 -21.11 -10.63
CA LYS A 91 -9.59 -20.45 -11.40
C LYS A 91 -10.57 -19.67 -10.51
N LYS A 92 -10.90 -20.21 -9.33
CA LYS A 92 -11.81 -19.55 -8.38
C LYS A 92 -11.14 -18.32 -7.75
N VAL A 93 -9.85 -18.37 -7.43
CA VAL A 93 -9.10 -17.21 -6.91
C VAL A 93 -9.04 -16.11 -7.97
N PHE A 94 -8.76 -16.44 -9.23
CA PHE A 94 -8.82 -15.49 -10.35
C PHE A 94 -10.22 -14.86 -10.50
N MET A 95 -11.28 -15.66 -10.48
CA MET A 95 -12.66 -15.15 -10.56
C MET A 95 -13.01 -14.26 -9.37
N GLY A 96 -12.59 -14.64 -8.16
CA GLY A 96 -12.77 -13.82 -6.95
C GLY A 96 -12.08 -12.46 -7.05
N SER A 97 -10.87 -12.42 -7.62
CA SER A 97 -10.18 -11.16 -7.93
C SER A 97 -10.98 -10.31 -8.91
N MET A 98 -11.49 -10.88 -10.02
CA MET A 98 -12.28 -10.14 -11.00
C MET A 98 -13.58 -9.59 -10.38
N VAL A 99 -14.25 -10.36 -9.55
CA VAL A 99 -15.43 -9.89 -8.80
C VAL A 99 -15.08 -8.72 -7.88
N ALA A 100 -13.95 -8.81 -7.16
CA ALA A 100 -13.49 -7.71 -6.32
C ALA A 100 -13.22 -6.42 -7.13
N TYR A 101 -12.55 -6.54 -8.29
CA TYR A 101 -12.33 -5.38 -9.17
C TYR A 101 -13.62 -4.80 -9.74
N VAL A 102 -14.59 -5.64 -10.14
CA VAL A 102 -15.90 -5.17 -10.61
C VAL A 102 -16.65 -4.42 -9.52
N ILE A 103 -16.66 -4.95 -8.27
CA ILE A 103 -17.31 -4.28 -7.14
C ILE A 103 -16.61 -2.95 -6.83
N ALA A 104 -15.28 -2.93 -6.73
CA ALA A 104 -14.53 -1.71 -6.45
C ALA A 104 -14.73 -0.65 -7.55
N SER A 105 -14.71 -1.05 -8.84
CA SER A 105 -14.97 -0.16 -9.96
C SER A 105 -16.41 0.38 -9.95
N SER A 106 -17.40 -0.46 -9.62
CA SER A 106 -18.81 -0.02 -9.51
C SER A 106 -18.98 1.02 -8.40
N ILE A 107 -18.33 0.81 -7.24
CA ILE A 107 -18.30 1.79 -6.15
C ILE A 107 -17.65 3.10 -6.64
N GLY A 108 -16.51 3.03 -7.31
CA GLY A 108 -15.81 4.20 -7.83
C GLY A 108 -16.62 4.97 -8.87
N ILE A 109 -17.30 4.28 -9.79
CA ILE A 109 -18.20 4.89 -10.79
C ILE A 109 -19.40 5.56 -10.10
N TYR A 110 -19.99 4.90 -9.10
CA TYR A 110 -21.08 5.47 -8.31
C TYR A 110 -20.64 6.77 -7.62
N ILE A 111 -19.49 6.78 -6.95
CA ILE A 111 -18.93 7.98 -6.31
C ILE A 111 -18.72 9.08 -7.36
N ALA A 112 -18.07 8.76 -8.49
CA ALA A 112 -17.81 9.71 -9.56
C ALA A 112 -19.09 10.32 -10.15
N ALA A 113 -20.16 9.53 -10.29
CA ALA A 113 -21.46 10.01 -10.75
C ALA A 113 -22.18 10.88 -9.70
N SER A 114 -21.82 10.76 -8.42
CA SER A 114 -22.46 11.46 -7.30
C SER A 114 -21.82 12.82 -6.96
N ILE A 115 -20.66 13.14 -7.54
CA ILE A 115 -19.90 14.36 -7.22
C ILE A 115 -19.69 15.26 -8.43
N PRO A 116 -19.52 16.58 -8.23
CA PRO A 116 -19.09 17.49 -9.29
C PRO A 116 -17.74 17.07 -9.86
N ASN A 117 -17.55 17.27 -11.18
CA ASN A 117 -16.30 16.95 -11.86
C ASN A 117 -15.82 15.49 -11.73
N GLY A 118 -16.71 14.56 -11.46
CA GLY A 118 -16.36 13.15 -11.19
C GLY A 118 -15.60 12.43 -12.32
N MET A 119 -15.59 13.00 -13.55
CA MET A 119 -14.77 12.49 -14.65
C MET A 119 -13.27 12.44 -14.29
N TYR A 120 -12.77 13.42 -13.54
CA TYR A 120 -11.37 13.40 -13.05
C TYR A 120 -11.12 12.27 -12.05
N LEU A 121 -12.12 11.95 -11.21
CA LEU A 121 -12.03 10.78 -10.33
C LEU A 121 -11.97 9.49 -11.14
N ILE A 122 -12.75 9.37 -12.22
CA ILE A 122 -12.68 8.20 -13.12
C ILE A 122 -11.27 8.01 -13.69
N LEU A 123 -10.58 9.08 -14.09
CA LEU A 123 -9.20 9.00 -14.56
C LEU A 123 -8.25 8.45 -13.49
N ILE A 124 -8.39 8.89 -12.23
CA ILE A 124 -7.60 8.39 -11.10
C ILE A 124 -7.90 6.90 -10.86
N ILE A 125 -9.18 6.50 -10.92
CA ILE A 125 -9.61 5.11 -10.77
C ILE A 125 -9.02 4.23 -11.88
N ILE A 126 -9.04 4.69 -13.14
CA ILE A 126 -8.47 3.94 -14.27
C ILE A 126 -6.96 3.74 -14.05
N ILE A 127 -6.22 4.78 -13.65
CA ILE A 127 -4.79 4.66 -13.34
C ILE A 127 -4.56 3.63 -12.24
N GLY A 128 -5.31 3.72 -11.13
CA GLY A 128 -5.22 2.77 -10.03
C GLY A 128 -5.58 1.34 -10.44
N ALA A 129 -6.63 1.16 -11.25
CA ALA A 129 -7.05 -0.15 -11.76
C ALA A 129 -5.99 -0.77 -12.69
N VAL A 130 -5.40 0.03 -13.58
CA VAL A 130 -4.30 -0.41 -14.46
C VAL A 130 -3.09 -0.84 -13.65
N LEU A 131 -2.66 -0.01 -12.69
CA LEU A 131 -1.51 -0.33 -11.84
C LEU A 131 -1.79 -1.56 -10.96
N GLY A 132 -3.00 -1.70 -10.40
CA GLY A 132 -3.35 -2.84 -9.55
C GLY A 132 -3.55 -4.14 -10.32
N LEU A 133 -4.31 -4.12 -11.43
CA LEU A 133 -4.57 -5.30 -12.25
C LEU A 133 -3.30 -5.80 -12.92
N PHE A 134 -2.58 -4.90 -13.58
CA PHE A 134 -1.36 -5.24 -14.31
C PHE A 134 -0.11 -5.27 -13.41
N TYR A 135 -0.29 -5.16 -12.10
CA TYR A 135 0.81 -5.41 -11.16
C TYR A 135 1.42 -6.81 -11.37
N ALA A 136 0.58 -7.83 -11.48
CA ALA A 136 1.00 -9.21 -11.74
C ALA A 136 0.46 -9.77 -13.06
N ALA A 137 -0.66 -9.24 -13.60
CA ALA A 137 -1.28 -9.73 -14.82
C ALA A 137 -0.53 -9.29 -16.08
N GLU A 138 -0.55 -10.17 -17.09
CA GLU A 138 -0.07 -9.83 -18.44
C GLU A 138 -1.04 -8.84 -19.12
N PRO A 139 -0.56 -7.99 -20.06
CA PRO A 139 0.77 -8.05 -20.69
C PRO A 139 1.88 -7.29 -19.93
N PHE A 140 1.58 -6.42 -18.94
CA PHE A 140 2.60 -5.56 -18.35
C PHE A 140 3.35 -6.20 -17.18
N SER A 141 2.64 -6.91 -16.28
CA SER A 141 3.20 -7.65 -15.14
C SER A 141 4.29 -6.85 -14.40
N PHE A 142 4.02 -5.62 -13.98
CA PHE A 142 4.98 -4.66 -13.41
C PHE A 142 5.87 -5.28 -12.34
N LYS A 143 5.31 -6.17 -11.50
CA LYS A 143 6.03 -6.90 -10.47
C LYS A 143 7.22 -7.67 -11.02
N TYR A 144 7.08 -8.29 -12.20
CA TYR A 144 8.11 -9.15 -12.78
C TYR A 144 9.09 -8.42 -13.69
N HIS A 145 8.92 -7.10 -13.85
CA HIS A 145 9.75 -6.24 -14.68
C HIS A 145 10.42 -5.10 -13.90
N ALA A 146 10.60 -5.28 -12.58
CA ALA A 146 11.19 -4.30 -11.67
C ALA A 146 10.47 -2.93 -11.62
N LEU A 147 9.20 -2.89 -11.97
CA LEU A 147 8.34 -1.70 -11.87
C LEU A 147 7.36 -1.80 -10.69
N GLY A 148 7.43 -2.90 -9.91
CA GLY A 148 6.52 -3.16 -8.80
C GLY A 148 6.62 -2.12 -7.69
N ASP A 149 7.85 -1.78 -7.29
CA ASP A 149 8.13 -0.78 -6.25
C ASP A 149 7.50 0.59 -6.63
N LEU A 150 7.73 1.06 -7.86
CA LEU A 150 7.14 2.30 -8.37
C LEU A 150 5.60 2.24 -8.44
N ALA A 151 5.05 1.12 -8.93
CA ALA A 151 3.60 0.95 -9.06
C ALA A 151 2.91 0.99 -7.68
N VAL A 152 3.49 0.34 -6.67
CA VAL A 152 2.98 0.34 -5.30
C VAL A 152 3.11 1.71 -4.65
N PHE A 153 4.26 2.38 -4.79
CA PHE A 153 4.47 3.74 -4.31
C PHE A 153 3.40 4.70 -4.83
N ILE A 154 3.15 4.71 -6.15
CA ILE A 154 2.17 5.60 -6.78
C ILE A 154 0.75 5.24 -6.36
N SER A 155 0.38 3.94 -6.41
CA SER A 155 -1.00 3.50 -6.20
C SER A 155 -1.47 3.74 -4.77
N PHE A 156 -0.71 3.26 -3.78
CA PHE A 156 -1.10 3.30 -2.36
C PHE A 156 -0.67 4.59 -1.65
N GLY A 157 0.14 5.42 -2.28
CA GLY A 157 0.46 6.75 -1.79
C GLY A 157 -0.37 7.81 -2.50
N PRO A 158 0.23 8.53 -3.47
CA PRO A 158 -0.37 9.69 -4.12
C PRO A 158 -1.73 9.43 -4.76
N ALA A 159 -1.89 8.34 -5.54
CA ALA A 159 -3.11 8.13 -6.32
C ALA A 159 -4.35 7.88 -5.45
N MET A 160 -4.27 6.97 -4.48
CA MET A 160 -5.39 6.70 -3.56
C MET A 160 -5.71 7.92 -2.68
N THR A 161 -4.68 8.61 -2.18
CA THR A 161 -4.88 9.78 -1.31
C THR A 161 -5.51 10.94 -2.08
N LEU A 162 -5.03 11.22 -3.31
CA LEU A 162 -5.60 12.23 -4.18
C LEU A 162 -7.05 11.88 -4.57
N GLY A 163 -7.32 10.61 -4.90
CA GLY A 163 -8.67 10.15 -5.21
C GLY A 163 -9.64 10.39 -4.06
N ALA A 164 -9.25 10.02 -2.85
CA ALA A 164 -10.07 10.21 -1.65
C ALA A 164 -10.24 11.68 -1.26
N TYR A 165 -9.21 12.50 -1.45
CA TYR A 165 -9.31 13.95 -1.33
C TYR A 165 -10.34 14.50 -2.31
N PHE A 166 -10.24 14.09 -3.60
CA PHE A 166 -11.14 14.57 -4.65
C PHE A 166 -12.60 14.19 -4.38
N VAL A 167 -12.85 13.02 -3.78
CA VAL A 167 -14.20 12.58 -3.35
C VAL A 167 -14.84 13.61 -2.41
N GLN A 168 -14.07 14.28 -1.57
CA GLN A 168 -14.58 15.23 -0.58
C GLN A 168 -14.50 16.69 -1.07
N ALA A 169 -13.39 17.05 -1.73
CA ALA A 169 -13.09 18.43 -2.12
C ALA A 169 -13.66 18.83 -3.50
N HIS A 170 -13.89 17.85 -4.38
CA HIS A 170 -14.39 18.02 -5.77
C HIS A 170 -13.47 18.84 -6.69
N HIS A 171 -12.21 19.04 -6.31
CA HIS A 171 -11.18 19.71 -7.10
C HIS A 171 -9.82 19.06 -6.87
N PHE A 172 -8.86 19.38 -7.74
CA PHE A 172 -7.48 18.93 -7.63
C PHE A 172 -6.68 19.80 -6.67
N SER A 173 -5.80 19.19 -5.87
CA SER A 173 -4.76 19.84 -5.08
C SER A 173 -3.48 19.02 -5.10
N TRP A 174 -2.34 19.68 -4.96
CA TRP A 174 -1.05 19.01 -4.76
C TRP A 174 -0.82 18.57 -3.33
N THR A 175 -1.53 19.14 -2.37
CA THR A 175 -1.36 18.84 -0.94
C THR A 175 -1.54 17.35 -0.62
N PRO A 176 -2.64 16.67 -1.07
CA PRO A 176 -2.79 15.24 -0.81
C PRO A 176 -1.69 14.39 -1.45
N VAL A 177 -1.16 14.81 -2.62
CA VAL A 177 -0.04 14.14 -3.28
C VAL A 177 1.22 14.24 -2.42
N LEU A 178 1.55 15.44 -1.95
CA LEU A 178 2.75 15.70 -1.13
C LEU A 178 2.64 15.02 0.25
N TYR A 179 1.48 15.10 0.90
CA TYR A 179 1.28 14.51 2.22
C TYR A 179 1.24 12.97 2.20
N ALA A 180 0.95 12.37 1.04
CA ALA A 180 1.03 10.93 0.88
C ALA A 180 2.46 10.38 0.82
N ILE A 181 3.46 11.21 0.42
CA ILE A 181 4.84 10.77 0.18
C ILE A 181 5.48 10.06 1.39
N PRO A 182 5.39 10.56 2.64
CA PRO A 182 5.98 9.90 3.78
C PRO A 182 5.48 8.46 3.97
N ALA A 183 4.16 8.25 3.89
CA ALA A 183 3.56 6.94 4.02
C ALA A 183 3.85 6.06 2.79
N ALA A 184 3.89 6.62 1.58
CA ALA A 184 4.21 5.90 0.34
C ALA A 184 5.60 5.25 0.39
N PHE A 185 6.62 5.93 0.96
CA PHE A 185 7.93 5.32 1.18
C PHE A 185 7.88 4.10 2.09
N LEU A 186 7.02 4.10 3.12
CA LEU A 186 6.87 2.95 4.00
C LEU A 186 6.07 1.82 3.35
N VAL A 187 5.07 2.13 2.51
CA VAL A 187 4.36 1.13 1.72
C VAL A 187 5.31 0.44 0.75
N ASP A 188 6.16 1.21 0.06
CA ASP A 188 7.21 0.66 -0.80
C ASP A 188 8.22 -0.17 0.01
N ALA A 189 8.61 0.27 1.21
CA ALA A 189 9.46 -0.52 2.09
C ALA A 189 8.84 -1.88 2.48
N VAL A 190 7.50 -1.98 2.61
CA VAL A 190 6.81 -3.26 2.84
C VAL A 190 7.02 -4.19 1.64
N LEU A 191 6.76 -3.71 0.42
CA LEU A 191 6.97 -4.51 -0.79
C LEU A 191 8.45 -4.85 -0.98
N HIS A 192 9.34 -3.86 -0.84
CA HIS A 192 10.77 -4.06 -1.03
C HIS A 192 11.38 -5.05 -0.02
N SER A 193 10.89 -5.06 1.23
CA SER A 193 11.31 -6.06 2.23
C SER A 193 10.89 -7.48 1.87
N ASN A 194 9.71 -7.65 1.27
CA ASN A 194 9.25 -8.91 0.70
C ASN A 194 10.21 -9.36 -0.42
N ASN A 195 10.45 -8.49 -1.41
CA ASN A 195 11.35 -8.77 -2.52
C ASN A 195 12.79 -9.07 -2.05
N LEU A 196 13.30 -8.35 -1.03
CA LEU A 196 14.61 -8.59 -0.42
C LEU A 196 14.70 -9.95 0.26
N ARG A 197 13.63 -10.37 0.97
CA ARG A 197 13.55 -11.69 1.60
C ARG A 197 13.63 -12.79 0.55
N ASP A 198 12.95 -12.61 -0.57
CA ASP A 198 12.67 -13.65 -1.54
C ASP A 198 13.67 -13.67 -2.73
N ILE A 199 14.73 -12.83 -2.74
CA ILE A 199 15.72 -12.75 -3.83
C ILE A 199 16.17 -14.14 -4.31
N LYS A 200 16.51 -15.06 -3.39
CA LYS A 200 17.00 -16.41 -3.75
C LYS A 200 15.92 -17.27 -4.41
N ASN A 201 14.68 -17.16 -3.92
CA ASN A 201 13.56 -17.93 -4.43
C ASN A 201 13.07 -17.41 -5.77
N ASP A 202 13.03 -16.10 -5.94
CA ASP A 202 12.54 -15.41 -7.12
C ASP A 202 13.52 -15.50 -8.29
N SER A 203 14.83 -15.49 -8.02
CA SER A 203 15.85 -15.61 -9.05
C SER A 203 15.81 -16.96 -9.80
N VAL A 204 15.30 -18.02 -9.16
CA VAL A 204 15.19 -19.36 -9.77
C VAL A 204 14.08 -19.42 -10.83
N VAL A 205 13.06 -18.58 -10.72
CA VAL A 205 11.89 -18.57 -11.63
C VAL A 205 11.93 -17.45 -12.67
N ASN A 206 13.10 -16.86 -12.85
CA ASN A 206 13.40 -15.92 -13.95
C ASN A 206 12.55 -14.62 -13.95
N ILE A 207 12.08 -14.18 -12.78
CA ILE A 207 11.44 -12.87 -12.61
C ILE A 207 12.49 -11.81 -12.28
N LYS A 208 12.16 -10.54 -12.55
CA LYS A 208 13.05 -9.40 -12.31
C LYS A 208 12.40 -8.44 -11.36
N THR A 209 12.67 -8.56 -10.06
CA THR A 209 12.35 -7.52 -9.08
C THR A 209 13.50 -6.52 -8.97
N VAL A 210 13.24 -5.30 -8.46
CA VAL A 210 14.31 -4.33 -8.18
C VAL A 210 15.37 -4.96 -7.28
N ALA A 211 14.95 -5.72 -6.25
CA ALA A 211 15.85 -6.37 -5.31
C ALA A 211 16.82 -7.36 -6.01
N ILE A 212 16.34 -8.11 -6.99
CA ILE A 212 17.20 -9.02 -7.79
C ILE A 212 18.17 -8.23 -8.66
N LEU A 213 17.70 -7.17 -9.35
CA LEU A 213 18.51 -6.39 -10.27
C LEU A 213 19.68 -5.68 -9.57
N ILE A 214 19.45 -5.11 -8.40
CA ILE A 214 20.48 -4.38 -7.66
C ILE A 214 21.30 -5.27 -6.72
N GLY A 215 20.85 -6.51 -6.51
CA GLY A 215 21.47 -7.50 -5.62
C GLY A 215 21.23 -7.24 -4.14
N GLU A 216 21.46 -8.26 -3.30
CA GLU A 216 21.08 -8.27 -1.88
C GLU A 216 21.63 -7.06 -1.09
N GLN A 217 22.91 -6.70 -1.32
CA GLN A 217 23.56 -5.64 -0.55
C GLN A 217 22.97 -4.24 -0.85
N ASN A 218 22.71 -3.94 -2.13
CA ASN A 218 22.12 -2.67 -2.50
C ASN A 218 20.61 -2.64 -2.17
N SER A 219 19.94 -3.80 -2.23
CA SER A 219 18.56 -3.93 -1.79
C SER A 219 18.40 -3.64 -0.29
N LYS A 220 19.34 -4.09 0.56
CA LYS A 220 19.38 -3.68 1.98
C LYS A 220 19.55 -2.16 2.13
N ARG A 221 20.42 -1.52 1.34
CA ARG A 221 20.61 -0.06 1.35
C ARG A 221 19.35 0.68 0.91
N MET A 222 18.68 0.18 -0.16
CA MET A 222 17.42 0.73 -0.63
C MET A 222 16.35 0.65 0.45
N TYR A 223 16.19 -0.50 1.12
CA TYR A 223 15.27 -0.66 2.24
C TYR A 223 15.51 0.36 3.36
N TYR A 224 16.78 0.59 3.74
CA TYR A 224 17.11 1.64 4.72
C TYR A 224 16.77 3.04 4.21
N GLY A 225 17.07 3.29 2.94
CA GLY A 225 16.75 4.55 2.27
C GLY A 225 15.27 4.84 2.28
N LEU A 226 14.42 3.86 1.95
CA LEU A 226 12.96 4.01 1.96
C LEU A 226 12.44 4.37 3.36
N ILE A 227 12.87 3.65 4.41
CA ILE A 227 12.48 3.97 5.78
C ILE A 227 12.94 5.36 6.18
N ILE A 228 14.19 5.72 5.92
CA ILE A 228 14.75 7.04 6.28
C ILE A 228 14.04 8.15 5.50
N SER A 229 13.75 7.95 4.22
CA SER A 229 13.06 8.91 3.36
C SER A 229 11.66 9.26 3.87
N ALA A 230 10.96 8.31 4.51
CA ALA A 230 9.68 8.59 5.13
C ALA A 230 9.78 9.66 6.23
N TYR A 231 10.80 9.59 7.10
CA TYR A 231 10.99 10.59 8.15
C TYR A 231 11.59 11.90 7.61
N ILE A 232 12.53 11.82 6.68
CA ILE A 232 13.09 13.01 6.03
C ILE A 232 12.00 13.79 5.32
N SER A 233 11.08 13.12 4.60
CA SER A 233 9.98 13.80 3.90
C SER A 233 9.03 14.52 4.86
N VAL A 234 8.75 13.98 6.06
CA VAL A 234 7.99 14.72 7.09
C VAL A 234 8.72 16.00 7.49
N ILE A 235 10.04 15.91 7.77
CA ILE A 235 10.83 17.08 8.17
C ILE A 235 10.87 18.12 7.05
N LEU A 236 11.11 17.70 5.81
CA LEU A 236 11.13 18.59 4.65
C LEU A 236 9.76 19.27 4.42
N LEU A 237 8.66 18.55 4.58
CA LEU A 237 7.33 19.13 4.45
C LEU A 237 7.01 20.12 5.59
N ILE A 238 7.50 19.88 6.81
CA ILE A 238 7.39 20.84 7.91
C ILE A 238 8.21 22.11 7.63
N THR A 239 9.46 21.97 7.20
CA THR A 239 10.32 23.13 6.90
C THR A 239 9.84 23.95 5.70
N ALA A 240 9.13 23.31 4.77
CA ALA A 240 8.47 24.00 3.65
C ALA A 240 7.11 24.60 4.01
N ASN A 241 6.73 24.65 5.31
CA ASN A 241 5.43 25.09 5.79
C ASN A 241 4.23 24.33 5.20
N GLY A 242 4.47 23.11 4.69
CA GLY A 242 3.42 22.22 4.21
C GLY A 242 2.74 21.50 5.36
N LEU A 243 3.52 20.78 6.21
CA LEU A 243 2.99 20.05 7.36
C LEU A 243 3.12 20.84 8.66
N PRO A 244 2.20 20.63 9.61
CA PRO A 244 2.30 21.21 10.94
C PRO A 244 3.43 20.57 11.74
N THR A 245 4.06 21.36 12.64
CA THR A 245 5.19 20.90 13.48
C THR A 245 4.80 19.70 14.36
N VAL A 246 3.54 19.59 14.77
CA VAL A 246 3.04 18.44 15.55
C VAL A 246 3.20 17.12 14.80
N SER A 247 3.41 17.13 13.47
CA SER A 247 3.70 15.92 12.68
C SER A 247 5.03 15.25 13.05
N LEU A 248 5.90 15.94 13.84
CA LEU A 248 7.07 15.31 14.48
C LEU A 248 6.70 14.15 15.43
N ILE A 249 5.45 14.05 15.87
CA ILE A 249 4.98 12.89 16.66
C ILE A 249 5.22 11.55 15.93
N THR A 250 5.30 11.55 14.60
CA THR A 250 5.68 10.37 13.80
C THR A 250 7.02 9.79 14.19
N LEU A 251 7.93 10.60 14.74
CA LEU A 251 9.23 10.15 15.25
C LEU A 251 9.12 9.15 16.42
N LEU A 252 7.98 9.06 17.09
CA LEU A 252 7.72 8.02 18.10
C LEU A 252 7.74 6.61 17.50
N SER A 253 7.61 6.46 16.19
CA SER A 253 7.76 5.17 15.50
C SER A 253 9.23 4.78 15.20
N LEU A 254 10.21 5.70 15.40
CA LEU A 254 11.63 5.46 15.14
C LEU A 254 12.22 4.22 15.83
N PRO A 255 11.91 3.90 17.10
CA PRO A 255 12.43 2.68 17.73
C PRO A 255 12.09 1.42 16.92
N LEU A 256 10.89 1.35 16.35
CA LEU A 256 10.48 0.23 15.51
C LEU A 256 11.25 0.24 14.18
N ALA A 257 11.41 1.40 13.54
CA ALA A 257 12.19 1.56 12.32
C ALA A 257 13.67 1.12 12.51
N LEU A 258 14.31 1.55 13.60
CA LEU A 258 15.67 1.18 13.93
C LEU A 258 15.81 -0.33 14.21
N LYS A 259 14.81 -0.95 14.85
CA LYS A 259 14.76 -2.40 15.05
C LYS A 259 14.74 -3.13 13.71
N LEU A 260 13.91 -2.71 12.75
CA LEU A 260 13.79 -3.33 11.42
C LEU A 260 15.09 -3.19 10.61
N ILE A 261 15.69 -1.99 10.60
CA ILE A 261 17.00 -1.75 9.98
C ILE A 261 18.06 -2.69 10.58
N ARG A 262 18.06 -2.89 11.91
CA ARG A 262 18.99 -3.79 12.60
C ARG A 262 18.77 -5.26 12.21
N ILE A 263 17.51 -5.71 12.09
CA ILE A 263 17.17 -7.06 11.64
C ILE A 263 17.74 -7.31 10.24
N VAL A 264 17.48 -6.41 9.29
CA VAL A 264 17.97 -6.54 7.91
C VAL A 264 19.50 -6.46 7.84
N LYS A 265 20.12 -5.55 8.62
CA LYS A 265 21.59 -5.39 8.67
C LYS A 265 22.28 -6.66 9.18
N HIS A 266 21.69 -7.31 10.17
CA HIS A 266 22.28 -8.48 10.84
C HIS A 266 21.52 -9.78 10.54
N LYS A 267 20.95 -9.91 9.33
CA LYS A 267 20.17 -11.06 8.87
C LYS A 267 20.73 -12.42 9.33
N ASN A 268 22.03 -12.62 9.21
CA ASN A 268 22.69 -13.88 9.56
C ASN A 268 22.92 -14.08 11.08
N LYS A 269 22.58 -13.08 11.91
CA LYS A 269 22.74 -13.10 13.37
C LYS A 269 21.42 -13.02 14.14
N VAL A 270 20.30 -12.89 13.43
CA VAL A 270 18.95 -12.90 14.01
C VAL A 270 18.26 -14.23 13.71
N PRO A 271 17.29 -14.66 14.54
CA PRO A 271 16.50 -15.85 14.22
C PRO A 271 15.84 -15.73 12.85
N ASP A 272 15.86 -16.81 12.05
CA ASP A 272 15.28 -16.84 10.70
C ASP A 272 13.84 -16.37 10.66
N GLN A 273 13.04 -16.71 11.68
CA GLN A 273 11.65 -16.28 11.83
C GLN A 273 11.49 -14.76 11.79
N GLN A 274 12.43 -13.99 12.37
CA GLN A 274 12.34 -12.52 12.36
C GLN A 274 12.56 -11.94 10.97
N PHE A 275 13.44 -12.54 10.17
CA PHE A 275 13.66 -12.10 8.80
C PHE A 275 12.57 -12.60 7.85
N ILE A 276 12.00 -13.78 8.08
CA ILE A 276 10.85 -14.29 7.33
C ILE A 276 9.65 -13.35 7.44
N MET A 277 9.43 -12.77 8.63
CA MET A 277 8.30 -11.88 8.91
C MET A 277 8.62 -10.39 8.70
N ILE A 278 9.68 -10.06 7.95
CA ILE A 278 10.16 -8.68 7.81
C ILE A 278 9.13 -7.77 7.13
N ASP A 279 8.38 -8.29 6.16
CA ASP A 279 7.32 -7.56 5.45
C ASP A 279 6.15 -7.23 6.39
N ALA A 280 5.69 -8.19 7.18
CA ALA A 280 4.64 -7.98 8.18
C ALA A 280 5.09 -6.99 9.27
N ALA A 281 6.34 -7.08 9.72
CA ALA A 281 6.90 -6.15 10.69
C ALA A 281 7.09 -4.74 10.10
N THR A 282 7.39 -4.62 8.80
CA THR A 282 7.44 -3.32 8.10
C THR A 282 6.03 -2.75 7.91
N ALA A 283 5.02 -3.59 7.64
CA ALA A 283 3.62 -3.15 7.61
C ALA A 283 3.15 -2.65 8.98
N GLN A 284 3.63 -3.23 10.08
CA GLN A 284 3.38 -2.71 11.43
C GLN A 284 4.02 -1.32 11.62
N LEU A 285 5.25 -1.10 11.15
CA LEU A 285 5.87 0.21 11.18
C LEU A 285 5.04 1.24 10.39
N HIS A 286 4.63 0.89 9.16
CA HIS A 286 3.75 1.73 8.35
C HIS A 286 2.47 2.08 9.10
N SER A 287 1.82 1.11 9.76
CA SER A 287 0.58 1.33 10.50
C SER A 287 0.77 2.30 11.67
N VAL A 288 1.80 2.09 12.50
CA VAL A 288 2.11 2.96 13.64
C VAL A 288 2.45 4.38 13.18
N PHE A 289 3.34 4.51 12.19
CA PHE A 289 3.69 5.80 11.61
C PHE A 289 2.46 6.53 11.09
N SER A 290 1.61 5.83 10.36
CA SER A 290 0.43 6.39 9.69
C SER A 290 -0.64 6.83 10.68
N VAL A 291 -0.87 6.07 11.75
CA VAL A 291 -1.77 6.49 12.83
C VAL A 291 -1.26 7.76 13.50
N LEU A 292 0.02 7.81 13.83
CA LEU A 292 0.64 9.02 14.40
C LEU A 292 0.54 10.22 13.46
N PHE A 293 0.73 9.99 12.15
CA PHE A 293 0.63 11.03 11.14
C PHE A 293 -0.80 11.57 11.03
N VAL A 294 -1.80 10.69 10.94
CA VAL A 294 -3.22 11.08 10.95
C VAL A 294 -3.58 11.85 12.22
N VAL A 295 -3.18 11.34 13.39
CA VAL A 295 -3.41 12.01 14.68
C VAL A 295 -2.81 13.41 14.70
N SER A 296 -1.60 13.60 14.14
CA SER A 296 -0.97 14.92 14.08
C SER A 296 -1.78 15.94 13.29
N LEU A 297 -2.36 15.52 12.17
CA LEU A 297 -3.20 16.40 11.33
C LEU A 297 -4.52 16.72 12.02
N LEU A 298 -5.12 15.75 12.70
CA LEU A 298 -6.34 15.99 13.48
C LEU A 298 -6.09 16.93 14.67
N VAL A 299 -4.98 16.74 15.40
CA VAL A 299 -4.59 17.66 16.50
C VAL A 299 -4.40 19.06 15.96
N GLN A 300 -3.69 19.23 14.86
CA GLN A 300 -3.55 20.54 14.23
C GLN A 300 -4.89 21.16 13.90
N HIS A 301 -5.77 20.39 13.22
CA HIS A 301 -7.06 20.92 12.76
C HIS A 301 -8.02 21.31 13.88
N TYR A 302 -8.11 20.52 14.96
CA TYR A 302 -9.13 20.72 16.00
C TYR A 302 -8.64 21.47 17.23
N PHE A 303 -7.33 21.54 17.48
CA PHE A 303 -6.80 22.10 18.74
C PHE A 303 -5.77 23.21 18.54
N MET A 304 -5.24 23.43 17.32
CA MET A 304 -4.16 24.38 17.09
C MET A 304 -4.43 25.35 15.92
N SER A 305 -5.55 25.21 15.22
CA SER A 305 -5.97 26.10 14.13
C SER A 305 -6.82 27.27 14.61
#